data_4610447dd0f71fe744d0234dfe064f06
#
_entry.id   4610447dd0f71fe744d0234dfe064f06
#
_cell.length_a   1.000
_cell.length_b   1.000
_cell.length_c   1.000
_cell.angle_alpha   90.00
_cell.angle_beta   90.00
_cell.angle_gamma   90.00
#
_symmetry.space_group_name_H-M   'P 1'
#
loop_
_entity.id
_entity.type
_entity.pdbx_description
1 polymer ?
#
loop_
_entity_poly.entity_id
_entity_poly.type
_entity_poly.pdbx_seq_one_letter_code
_entity_poly.pdbx_strand_id
1 'polypeptide(L)'
;MKDGEGLLVLRQDGARLTLAPGHGGAIREFNWRGHQVFRPTPPGAGEDPFDTACFPMVPYANRVAHGRFEFAGRQVRLERNWDQDPHPLHGQGWRGSWDVVSHSDSRALLRFEGGANEWPWRYRSEQGYVPLHGRPGQYAGPVFAPVDQLV
;
A
#
# COMPACT_ATOMS: atom_id res chain seq x y z
N MET A 1 -7.47 -11.25 13.56
CA MET A 1 -8.23 -12.41 12.99
C MET A 1 -8.12 -12.28 11.49
N LYS A 2 -7.73 -13.34 10.78
CA LYS A 2 -7.75 -13.34 9.30
C LYS A 2 -9.16 -13.78 8.88
N ASP A 3 -9.83 -12.94 8.12
CA ASP A 3 -11.06 -13.34 7.46
C ASP A 3 -10.72 -14.25 6.26
N GLY A 4 -11.67 -15.04 5.75
CA GLY A 4 -11.45 -16.04 4.71
C GLY A 4 -10.83 -15.52 3.39
N GLU A 5 -10.68 -14.21 3.23
CA GLU A 5 -10.05 -13.55 2.08
C GLU A 5 -8.62 -13.05 2.37
N GLY A 6 -8.01 -13.43 3.51
CA GLY A 6 -6.64 -12.98 3.87
C GLY A 6 -6.57 -11.52 4.34
N LEU A 7 -7.71 -10.91 4.67
CA LEU A 7 -7.76 -9.56 5.19
C LEU A 7 -7.29 -9.51 6.66
N LEU A 8 -6.70 -8.38 7.04
CA LEU A 8 -6.34 -8.08 8.43
C LEU A 8 -7.27 -7.00 8.97
N VAL A 9 -7.82 -7.24 10.16
CA VAL A 9 -8.66 -6.24 10.85
C VAL A 9 -7.99 -5.80 12.13
N LEU A 10 -7.67 -4.51 12.20
CA LEU A 10 -7.10 -3.87 13.39
C LEU A 10 -8.20 -3.09 14.12
N ARG A 11 -8.19 -3.14 15.46
CA ARG A 11 -9.17 -2.45 16.30
C ARG A 11 -8.47 -1.81 17.50
N GLN A 12 -8.77 -0.53 17.73
CA GLN A 12 -8.30 0.18 18.92
C GLN A 12 -9.13 1.45 19.16
N ASP A 13 -9.59 1.67 20.40
CA ASP A 13 -10.24 2.94 20.84
C ASP A 13 -11.38 3.44 19.95
N GLY A 14 -12.17 2.51 19.42
CA GLY A 14 -13.26 2.80 18.50
C GLY A 14 -12.84 2.92 17.03
N ALA A 15 -11.56 2.79 16.72
CA ALA A 15 -11.06 2.65 15.35
C ALA A 15 -11.18 1.20 14.87
N ARG A 16 -11.56 1.03 13.61
CA ARG A 16 -11.53 -0.24 12.88
C ARG A 16 -10.90 0.00 11.52
N LEU A 17 -9.79 -0.69 11.25
CA LEU A 17 -9.04 -0.62 10.01
C LEU A 17 -8.98 -2.01 9.37
N THR A 18 -9.35 -2.11 8.10
CA THR A 18 -9.28 -3.35 7.32
C THR A 18 -8.23 -3.21 6.23
N LEU A 19 -7.24 -4.09 6.25
CA LEU A 19 -6.13 -4.12 5.31
C LEU A 19 -6.24 -5.35 4.39
N ALA A 20 -5.77 -5.19 3.15
CA ALA A 20 -5.68 -6.25 2.15
C ALA A 20 -4.21 -6.50 1.74
N PRO A 21 -3.43 -7.26 2.52
CA PRO A 21 -2.03 -7.52 2.19
C PRO A 21 -1.85 -8.18 0.82
N GLY A 22 -2.71 -9.14 0.46
CA GLY A 22 -2.68 -9.82 -0.83
C GLY A 22 -3.02 -8.93 -2.03
N HIS A 23 -3.60 -7.74 -1.80
CA HIS A 23 -4.08 -6.82 -2.84
C HIS A 23 -3.46 -5.44 -2.65
N GLY A 24 -2.19 -5.32 -2.98
CA GLY A 24 -1.46 -4.05 -2.93
C GLY A 24 -1.18 -3.49 -1.54
N GLY A 25 -1.42 -4.23 -0.45
CA GLY A 25 -1.33 -3.69 0.91
C GLY A 25 -2.36 -2.57 1.18
N ALA A 26 -3.46 -2.55 0.44
CA ALA A 26 -4.43 -1.48 0.44
C ALA A 26 -5.28 -1.43 1.73
N ILE A 27 -5.80 -0.24 2.04
CA ILE A 27 -6.80 -0.05 3.08
C ILE A 27 -8.19 -0.17 2.45
N ARG A 28 -8.92 -1.22 2.81
CA ARG A 28 -10.29 -1.44 2.32
C ARG A 28 -11.35 -0.67 3.08
N GLU A 29 -11.10 -0.42 4.34
CA GLU A 29 -12.03 0.29 5.22
C GLU A 29 -11.28 0.95 6.37
N PHE A 30 -11.69 2.16 6.73
CA PHE A 30 -11.28 2.80 7.97
C PHE A 30 -12.47 3.53 8.59
N ASN A 31 -12.89 3.05 9.75
CA ASN A 31 -13.94 3.62 10.58
C ASN A 31 -13.40 4.09 11.93
N TRP A 32 -13.99 5.14 12.46
CA TRP A 32 -13.77 5.59 13.82
C TRP A 32 -15.10 5.89 14.51
N ARG A 33 -15.38 5.19 15.60
CA ARG A 33 -16.63 5.32 16.38
C ARG A 33 -17.90 5.30 15.53
N GLY A 34 -17.94 4.39 14.53
CA GLY A 34 -19.07 4.24 13.62
C GLY A 34 -19.09 5.22 12.44
N HIS A 35 -18.16 6.19 12.37
CA HIS A 35 -18.03 7.10 11.24
C HIS A 35 -16.99 6.59 10.25
N GLN A 36 -17.34 6.61 8.98
CA GLN A 36 -16.39 6.30 7.90
C GLN A 36 -15.36 7.43 7.77
N VAL A 37 -14.07 7.10 7.95
CA VAL A 37 -12.95 8.02 7.74
C VAL A 37 -12.49 7.96 6.30
N PHE A 38 -12.40 6.75 5.74
CA PHE A 38 -12.13 6.52 4.32
C PHE A 38 -13.37 5.94 3.64
N ARG A 39 -13.52 6.23 2.35
CA ARG A 39 -14.50 5.56 1.49
C ARG A 39 -14.29 4.04 1.60
N PRO A 40 -15.32 3.26 1.96
CA PRO A 40 -15.20 1.81 2.01
C PRO A 40 -15.05 1.25 0.60
N THR A 41 -14.33 0.15 0.50
CA THR A 41 -14.34 -0.65 -0.73
C THR A 41 -15.72 -1.23 -0.95
N PRO A 42 -16.33 -1.09 -2.15
CA PRO A 42 -17.66 -1.61 -2.43
C PRO A 42 -17.75 -3.12 -2.19
N PRO A 43 -18.89 -3.64 -1.72
CA PRO A 43 -19.11 -5.09 -1.67
C PRO A 43 -18.97 -5.71 -3.06
N GLY A 44 -18.23 -6.82 -3.15
CA GLY A 44 -17.99 -7.49 -4.43
C GLY A 44 -17.01 -6.76 -5.35
N ALA A 45 -16.41 -5.65 -4.91
CA ALA A 45 -15.28 -5.04 -5.61
C ALA A 45 -14.15 -6.06 -5.72
N GLY A 46 -13.57 -6.11 -6.90
CA GLY A 46 -12.50 -7.03 -7.23
C GLY A 46 -11.18 -6.70 -6.51
N GLU A 47 -10.12 -7.15 -7.10
CA GLU A 47 -8.76 -6.98 -6.59
C GLU A 47 -8.11 -5.67 -7.06
N ASP A 48 -8.88 -4.80 -7.75
CA ASP A 48 -8.36 -3.54 -8.27
C ASP A 48 -8.10 -2.56 -7.11
N PRO A 49 -6.85 -2.12 -6.90
CA PRO A 49 -6.53 -1.14 -5.87
C PRO A 49 -7.30 0.18 -6.01
N PHE A 50 -7.74 0.55 -7.20
CA PHE A 50 -8.55 1.75 -7.42
C PHE A 50 -9.97 1.67 -6.82
N ASP A 51 -10.45 0.49 -6.50
CA ASP A 51 -11.68 0.31 -5.73
C ASP A 51 -11.49 0.70 -4.26
N THR A 52 -10.26 0.76 -3.78
CA THR A 52 -9.91 1.15 -2.41
C THR A 52 -9.69 2.67 -2.30
N ALA A 53 -9.78 3.21 -1.09
CA ALA A 53 -9.54 4.64 -0.86
C ALA A 53 -8.06 4.98 -0.63
N CYS A 54 -7.23 3.99 -0.32
CA CYS A 54 -5.82 4.19 -0.01
C CYS A 54 -5.02 2.92 -0.31
N PHE A 55 -3.94 3.10 -1.05
CA PHE A 55 -2.97 2.04 -1.36
C PHE A 55 -1.56 2.62 -1.46
N PRO A 56 -0.51 1.82 -1.22
CA PRO A 56 0.87 2.27 -1.32
C PRO A 56 1.31 2.42 -2.78
N MET A 57 2.15 3.41 -3.03
CA MET A 57 2.76 3.66 -4.32
C MET A 57 4.28 3.56 -4.18
N VAL A 58 4.83 2.39 -4.43
CA VAL A 58 6.27 2.10 -4.30
C VAL A 58 6.78 1.33 -5.51
N PRO A 59 8.01 1.59 -5.96
CA PRO A 59 9.03 2.50 -5.43
C PRO A 59 8.85 3.96 -5.87
N TYR A 60 7.86 4.28 -6.67
CA TYR A 60 7.54 5.64 -7.09
C TYR A 60 6.03 5.89 -7.11
N ALA A 61 5.65 7.14 -6.98
CA ALA A 61 4.26 7.60 -7.09
C ALA A 61 4.00 8.22 -8.46
N ASN A 62 2.74 8.10 -8.94
CA ASN A 62 2.29 8.65 -10.19
C ASN A 62 2.98 8.03 -11.43
N ARG A 63 3.02 8.72 -12.55
CA ARG A 63 3.47 8.24 -13.86
C ARG A 63 4.92 8.57 -14.13
N VAL A 64 5.63 7.66 -14.79
CA VAL A 64 6.89 7.95 -15.45
C VAL A 64 6.63 8.14 -16.94
N ALA A 65 6.84 9.34 -17.45
CA ALA A 65 6.55 9.69 -18.84
C ALA A 65 7.24 8.71 -19.81
N HIS A 66 6.44 8.03 -20.63
CA HIS A 66 6.89 7.02 -21.60
C HIS A 66 7.76 5.90 -21.00
N GLY A 67 7.75 5.72 -19.67
CA GLY A 67 8.57 4.73 -18.98
C GLY A 67 10.07 4.97 -19.12
N ARG A 68 10.51 6.22 -19.32
CA ARG A 68 11.93 6.49 -19.58
C ARG A 68 12.46 7.62 -18.71
N PHE A 69 13.63 7.40 -18.15
CA PHE A 69 14.40 8.43 -17.44
C PHE A 69 15.89 8.07 -17.44
N GLU A 70 16.72 9.04 -17.09
CA GLU A 70 18.14 8.84 -16.85
C GLU A 70 18.43 9.00 -15.36
N PHE A 71 19.23 8.08 -14.82
CA PHE A 71 19.70 8.15 -13.46
C PHE A 71 21.15 7.62 -13.38
N ALA A 72 22.05 8.40 -12.78
CA ALA A 72 23.47 8.08 -12.61
C ALA A 72 24.15 7.63 -13.92
N GLY A 73 23.87 8.34 -15.04
CA GLY A 73 24.41 8.03 -16.37
C GLY A 73 23.82 6.77 -17.02
N ARG A 74 22.81 6.16 -16.44
CA ARG A 74 22.13 4.98 -16.96
C ARG A 74 20.75 5.36 -17.50
N GLN A 75 20.46 4.97 -18.74
CA GLN A 75 19.12 5.04 -19.31
C GLN A 75 18.25 3.91 -18.71
N VAL A 76 17.14 4.28 -18.09
CA VAL A 76 16.18 3.36 -17.52
C VAL A 76 14.94 3.30 -18.40
N ARG A 77 14.44 2.09 -18.61
CA ARG A 77 13.16 1.83 -19.29
C ARG A 77 12.30 0.99 -18.37
N LEU A 78 11.08 1.46 -18.11
CA LEU A 78 10.05 0.77 -17.34
C LEU A 78 8.96 0.30 -18.28
N GLU A 79 8.52 -0.92 -18.11
CA GLU A 79 7.38 -1.45 -18.84
C GLU A 79 6.07 -0.88 -18.29
N ARG A 80 5.07 -0.78 -19.16
CA ARG A 80 3.72 -0.40 -18.80
C ARG A 80 3.11 -1.47 -17.87
N ASN A 81 2.54 -1.05 -16.77
CA ASN A 81 1.99 -1.95 -15.75
C ASN A 81 0.48 -1.81 -15.52
N TRP A 82 -0.20 -1.00 -16.35
CA TRP A 82 -1.65 -0.85 -16.35
C TRP A 82 -2.16 -0.54 -17.76
N ASP A 83 -3.12 -1.34 -18.25
CA ASP A 83 -3.56 -1.29 -19.64
C ASP A 83 -4.32 -0.02 -20.02
N GLN A 84 -4.88 0.68 -19.05
CA GLN A 84 -5.63 1.91 -19.27
C GLN A 84 -4.76 3.17 -19.32
N ASP A 85 -3.45 3.04 -19.09
CA ASP A 85 -2.51 4.16 -19.13
C ASP A 85 -1.30 3.82 -20.01
N PRO A 86 -0.87 4.74 -20.91
CA PRO A 86 0.30 4.51 -21.75
C PRO A 86 1.63 4.61 -20.98
N HIS A 87 1.59 5.04 -19.73
CA HIS A 87 2.74 5.23 -18.86
C HIS A 87 2.77 4.24 -17.71
N PRO A 88 3.94 3.77 -17.29
CA PRO A 88 4.05 3.01 -16.04
C PRO A 88 3.59 3.85 -14.85
N LEU A 89 2.85 3.22 -13.93
CA LEU A 89 2.11 3.88 -12.88
C LEU A 89 2.42 3.28 -11.51
N HIS A 90 2.75 4.12 -10.51
CA HIS A 90 2.83 3.80 -9.08
C HIS A 90 3.80 2.67 -8.69
N GLY A 91 4.69 2.23 -9.59
CA GLY A 91 5.61 1.13 -9.32
C GLY A 91 4.93 -0.24 -9.22
N GLN A 92 5.42 -1.10 -8.35
CA GLN A 92 5.01 -2.51 -8.26
C GLN A 92 4.09 -2.77 -7.05
N GLY A 93 4.31 -2.06 -5.94
CA GLY A 93 3.72 -2.41 -4.65
C GLY A 93 2.20 -2.27 -4.58
N TRP A 94 1.60 -1.36 -5.34
CA TRP A 94 0.16 -1.13 -5.33
C TRP A 94 -0.67 -2.30 -5.90
N ARG A 95 -0.05 -3.18 -6.70
CA ARG A 95 -0.66 -4.39 -7.25
C ARG A 95 -0.03 -5.68 -6.71
N GLY A 96 1.05 -5.54 -5.96
CA GLY A 96 1.77 -6.67 -5.42
C GLY A 96 1.13 -7.26 -4.16
N SER A 97 1.53 -8.47 -3.82
CA SER A 97 1.20 -9.07 -2.53
C SER A 97 2.25 -8.68 -1.50
N TRP A 98 1.79 -8.19 -0.35
CA TRP A 98 2.63 -7.79 0.77
C TRP A 98 2.67 -8.88 1.83
N ASP A 99 3.85 -9.21 2.30
CA ASP A 99 4.05 -10.14 3.40
C ASP A 99 3.60 -9.52 4.72
N VAL A 100 2.91 -10.29 5.53
CA VAL A 100 2.56 -9.89 6.90
C VAL A 100 3.72 -10.27 7.82
N VAL A 101 4.56 -9.28 8.14
CA VAL A 101 5.74 -9.47 9.02
C VAL A 101 5.31 -9.67 10.47
N SER A 102 4.34 -8.87 10.91
CA SER A 102 3.73 -9.01 12.24
C SER A 102 2.30 -8.49 12.23
N HIS A 103 1.48 -9.04 13.12
CA HIS A 103 0.09 -8.65 13.27
C HIS A 103 -0.39 -8.93 14.70
N SER A 104 -1.17 -7.99 15.24
CA SER A 104 -1.94 -8.10 16.48
C SER A 104 -3.31 -7.47 16.27
N ASP A 105 -4.13 -7.44 17.31
CA ASP A 105 -5.46 -6.80 17.24
C ASP A 105 -5.39 -5.30 16.92
N SER A 106 -4.28 -4.63 17.25
CA SER A 106 -4.14 -3.18 17.09
C SER A 106 -2.94 -2.74 16.26
N ARG A 107 -2.16 -3.67 15.70
CA ARG A 107 -0.96 -3.33 14.91
C ARG A 107 -0.76 -4.32 13.78
N ALA A 108 -0.23 -3.84 12.67
CA ALA A 108 0.30 -4.69 11.61
C ALA A 108 1.56 -4.06 11.02
N LEU A 109 2.49 -4.90 10.60
CA LEU A 109 3.63 -4.54 9.78
C LEU A 109 3.58 -5.37 8.51
N LEU A 110 3.47 -4.68 7.37
CA LEU A 110 3.50 -5.28 6.05
C LEU A 110 4.83 -4.98 5.37
N ARG A 111 5.33 -5.92 4.57
CA ARG A 111 6.57 -5.79 3.80
C ARG A 111 6.34 -6.16 2.34
N PHE A 112 6.92 -5.38 1.46
CA PHE A 112 7.00 -5.66 0.03
C PHE A 112 8.46 -5.60 -0.43
N GLU A 113 8.89 -6.60 -1.17
CA GLU A 113 10.20 -6.63 -1.82
C GLU A 113 9.99 -6.60 -3.33
N GLY A 114 10.62 -5.66 -3.99
CA GLY A 114 10.48 -5.44 -5.43
C GLY A 114 11.81 -5.20 -6.12
N GLY A 115 11.74 -4.96 -7.42
CA GLY A 115 12.89 -4.77 -8.29
C GLY A 115 13.00 -5.88 -9.33
N ALA A 116 14.19 -6.07 -9.88
CA ALA A 116 14.58 -7.05 -10.89
C ALA A 116 14.05 -6.76 -12.31
N ASN A 117 12.76 -6.88 -12.61
CA ASN A 117 12.25 -6.76 -13.99
C ASN A 117 11.52 -5.44 -14.25
N GLU A 118 10.69 -4.99 -13.33
CA GLU A 118 9.86 -3.79 -13.49
C GLU A 118 10.52 -2.53 -12.93
N TRP A 119 11.46 -2.71 -11.99
CA TRP A 119 12.27 -1.64 -11.42
C TRP A 119 13.73 -2.08 -11.39
N PRO A 120 14.69 -1.27 -11.87
CA PRO A 120 16.06 -1.73 -12.09
C PRO A 120 16.88 -1.99 -10.83
N TRP A 121 16.40 -1.55 -9.68
CA TRP A 121 17.07 -1.73 -8.39
C TRP A 121 16.20 -2.55 -7.45
N ARG A 122 16.82 -3.44 -6.68
CA ARG A 122 16.14 -4.11 -5.58
C ARG A 122 15.77 -3.11 -4.50
N TYR A 123 14.58 -3.23 -3.94
CA TYR A 123 14.14 -2.40 -2.83
C TYR A 123 13.24 -3.20 -1.89
N ARG A 124 13.18 -2.72 -0.64
CA ARG A 124 12.25 -3.19 0.36
C ARG A 124 11.43 -2.01 0.85
N SER A 125 10.13 -2.19 0.95
CA SER A 125 9.20 -1.23 1.55
C SER A 125 8.49 -1.88 2.73
N GLU A 126 8.35 -1.13 3.81
CA GLU A 126 7.58 -1.56 4.98
C GLU A 126 6.51 -0.53 5.31
N GLN A 127 5.36 -1.04 5.72
CA GLN A 127 4.22 -0.22 6.16
C GLN A 127 3.77 -0.67 7.54
N GLY A 128 3.92 0.22 8.51
CA GLY A 128 3.39 0.04 9.85
C GLY A 128 2.00 0.64 9.97
N TYR A 129 1.06 -0.12 10.50
CA TYR A 129 -0.30 0.32 10.79
C TYR A 129 -0.54 0.26 12.28
N VAL A 130 -0.87 1.40 12.86
CA VAL A 130 -1.27 1.54 14.27
C VAL A 130 -2.46 2.47 14.30
N PRO A 131 -3.66 2.02 14.68
CA PRO A 131 -4.76 2.92 14.99
C PRO A 131 -4.33 3.76 16.20
N LEU A 132 -4.13 5.07 15.98
CA LEU A 132 -3.56 5.93 17.00
C LEU A 132 -4.55 6.20 18.14
N HIS A 133 -4.05 6.22 19.37
CA HIS A 133 -4.69 6.89 20.49
C HIS A 133 -4.77 8.39 20.17
N GLY A 134 -5.94 8.86 19.76
CA GLY A 134 -6.11 10.26 19.40
C GLY A 134 -6.62 11.11 20.53
N ARG A 135 -5.88 12.12 20.95
CA ARG A 135 -6.53 13.39 21.34
C ARG A 135 -7.17 13.97 20.09
N PRO A 136 -8.33 14.67 20.18
CA PRO A 136 -8.91 15.35 19.03
C PRO A 136 -7.84 16.21 18.33
N GLY A 137 -7.55 15.92 17.04
CA GLY A 137 -6.57 16.64 16.26
C GLY A 137 -5.27 15.88 15.91
N GLN A 138 -5.06 14.65 16.40
CA GLN A 138 -3.94 13.82 15.94
C GLN A 138 -4.40 12.79 14.89
N TYR A 139 -3.75 12.81 13.75
CA TYR A 139 -4.07 11.98 12.61
C TYR A 139 -3.81 10.50 12.88
N ALA A 140 -4.82 9.65 12.65
CA ALA A 140 -4.64 8.24 12.40
C ALA A 140 -4.33 8.07 10.91
N GLY A 141 -3.09 7.82 10.58
CA GLY A 141 -2.67 7.56 9.21
C GLY A 141 -1.58 6.49 9.20
N PRO A 142 -1.33 5.86 8.04
CA PRO A 142 -0.20 4.96 7.93
C PRO A 142 1.09 5.73 8.24
N VAL A 143 1.89 5.19 9.14
CA VAL A 143 3.24 5.67 9.36
C VAL A 143 4.10 5.04 8.28
N PHE A 144 4.50 5.82 7.29
CA PHE A 144 5.45 5.37 6.29
C PHE A 144 6.84 5.35 6.92
N ALA A 145 7.42 4.18 7.07
CA ALA A 145 8.83 4.08 7.38
C ALA A 145 9.64 4.44 6.13
N PRO A 146 10.78 5.14 6.26
CA PRO A 146 11.63 5.45 5.12
C PRO A 146 12.09 4.14 4.44
N VAL A 147 12.15 4.18 3.13
CA VAL A 147 12.70 3.10 2.32
C VAL A 147 14.21 3.08 2.58
N ASP A 148 14.71 2.09 3.34
CA ASP A 148 16.13 1.84 3.37
C ASP A 148 16.54 1.28 2.01
N GLN A 149 17.19 2.12 1.22
CA GLN A 149 17.80 1.68 -0.03
C GLN A 149 18.94 0.73 0.33
N LEU A 150 18.73 -0.56 0.06
CA LEU A 150 19.83 -1.50 0.00
C LEU A 150 20.60 -1.21 -1.30
N VAL A 151 21.77 -0.59 -1.15
CA VAL A 151 22.80 -0.45 -2.19
C VAL A 151 23.47 -1.80 -2.40
#